data_24d914b3bd75bfcd4cb9c2d6a03284cb
#
_entry.id   24d914b3bd75bfcd4cb9c2d6a03284cb
#
_cell.length_a   1.000
_cell.length_b   1.000
_cell.length_c   1.000
_cell.angle_alpha   90.00
_cell.angle_beta   90.00
_cell.angle_gamma   90.00
#
_symmetry.space_group_name_H-M   'P 1'
#
loop_
_entity.id
_entity.type
_entity.pdbx_description
1 polymer ?
#
loop_
_entity_poly.entity_id
_entity_poly.type
_entity_poly.pdbx_seq_one_letter_code
_entity_poly.pdbx_strand_id
1 'polypeptide(L)'
;SRDAGKRFQGGDGRCYACIMFPLAHALSLAPHPDTPPRSVRSVDVELSMTDAERVLLTFYIAPGEALAVPDPASPARTDGLWQRTCCELFLKPGGGDGYVEFNLSPSGQWAAYAFDGYRAGMRNLELLIEPHIELERQGESFVLEAEVDLAAIPAGPVAIGLSAVIEETDGTKSY
;
A
#
# COMPACT_ATOMS: atom_id res chain seq x y z
N SER A 1 -8.68 22.01 17.79
CA SER A 1 -8.28 20.96 18.73
C SER A 1 -7.64 19.84 17.89
N ARG A 2 -6.35 19.64 18.07
CA ARG A 2 -5.54 18.66 17.30
C ARG A 2 -5.70 17.30 17.99
N ASP A 3 -6.46 16.38 17.39
CA ASP A 3 -6.43 14.98 17.81
C ASP A 3 -5.34 14.27 17.01
N ALA A 4 -4.22 14.03 17.69
CA ALA A 4 -3.11 13.27 17.15
C ALA A 4 -3.49 11.78 17.16
N GLY A 5 -3.63 11.19 15.98
CA GLY A 5 -3.85 9.76 15.82
C GLY A 5 -2.80 8.95 16.57
N LYS A 6 -3.25 7.98 17.37
CA LYS A 6 -2.37 7.05 18.09
C LYS A 6 -1.64 6.16 17.07
N ARG A 7 -0.32 6.26 17.06
CA ARG A 7 0.54 5.36 16.28
C ARG A 7 0.68 4.03 17.04
N PHE A 8 0.37 2.94 16.39
CA PHE A 8 0.73 1.60 16.85
C PHE A 8 1.97 1.14 16.08
N GLN A 9 3.07 0.89 16.80
CA GLN A 9 4.21 0.18 16.23
C GLN A 9 3.95 -1.32 16.31
N GLY A 10 3.83 -1.98 15.16
CA GLY A 10 3.99 -3.42 15.08
C GLY A 10 5.47 -3.77 15.30
N GLY A 11 5.77 -4.96 15.80
CA GLY A 11 7.14 -5.43 16.06
C GLY A 11 8.04 -5.58 14.83
N ASP A 12 7.57 -5.13 13.65
CA ASP A 12 8.21 -5.17 12.33
C ASP A 12 8.63 -3.79 11.79
N GLY A 13 8.50 -2.73 12.61
CA GLY A 13 8.86 -1.36 12.22
C GLY A 13 7.83 -0.66 11.32
N ARG A 14 6.73 -1.29 10.96
CA ARG A 14 5.66 -0.67 10.15
C ARG A 14 4.82 0.29 10.99
N CYS A 15 4.54 1.49 10.46
CA CYS A 15 3.67 2.45 11.11
C CYS A 15 2.21 2.22 10.67
N TYR A 16 1.35 1.89 11.62
CA TYR A 16 -0.10 1.83 11.41
C TYR A 16 -0.75 3.10 11.97
N ALA A 17 -1.58 3.76 11.15
CA ALA A 17 -2.41 4.87 11.59
C ALA A 17 -3.87 4.40 11.71
N CYS A 18 -4.54 4.69 12.82
CA CYS A 18 -5.97 4.46 12.96
C CYS A 18 -6.70 5.68 12.36
N ILE A 19 -7.35 5.49 11.22
CA ILE A 19 -8.05 6.55 10.49
C ILE A 19 -9.54 6.35 10.68
N MET A 20 -10.22 7.37 11.24
CA MET A 20 -11.68 7.46 11.25
C MET A 20 -12.11 8.35 10.09
N PHE A 21 -12.89 7.78 9.15
CA PHE A 21 -13.39 8.50 7.97
C PHE A 21 -14.38 9.62 8.33
N PRO A 22 -14.46 10.77 7.58
CA PRO A 22 -14.07 11.01 6.19
C PRO A 22 -13.05 12.16 6.05
N LEU A 23 -11.81 11.92 5.65
CA LEU A 23 -10.87 12.97 5.25
C LEU A 23 -9.77 12.35 4.36
N ALA A 24 -9.31 13.11 3.36
CA ALA A 24 -8.09 12.78 2.67
C ALA A 24 -6.91 12.90 3.64
N HIS A 25 -6.07 11.89 3.71
CA HIS A 25 -4.87 11.86 4.55
C HIS A 25 -3.64 11.81 3.66
N ALA A 26 -2.70 12.71 3.90
CA ALA A 26 -1.38 12.68 3.28
C ALA A 26 -0.35 12.18 4.31
N LEU A 27 0.45 11.19 3.93
CA LEU A 27 1.44 10.53 4.77
C LEU A 27 2.76 10.41 4.00
N SER A 28 3.89 10.58 4.68
CA SER A 28 5.20 10.22 4.14
C SER A 28 5.64 8.90 4.76
N LEU A 29 6.01 7.93 3.92
CA LEU A 29 6.55 6.66 4.38
C LEU A 29 7.99 6.83 4.83
N ALA A 30 8.34 6.25 5.97
CA ALA A 30 9.71 6.24 6.46
C ALA A 30 10.40 4.95 6.02
N PRO A 31 11.62 5.01 5.42
CA PRO A 31 12.33 3.80 5.03
C PRO A 31 12.74 2.98 6.26
N HIS A 32 12.76 1.66 6.10
CA HIS A 32 13.26 0.77 7.14
C HIS A 32 14.77 1.02 7.35
N PRO A 33 15.25 1.16 8.58
CA PRO A 33 16.64 1.56 8.87
C PRO A 33 17.68 0.56 8.33
N ASP A 34 17.34 -0.72 8.23
CA ASP A 34 18.25 -1.76 7.72
C ASP A 34 18.28 -1.82 6.19
N THR A 35 17.36 -1.16 5.50
CA THR A 35 17.23 -1.17 4.03
C THR A 35 16.99 0.25 3.50
N PRO A 36 17.90 1.19 3.75
CA PRO A 36 17.72 2.56 3.29
C PRO A 36 17.79 2.65 1.76
N PRO A 37 16.99 3.53 1.13
CA PRO A 37 17.11 3.82 -0.29
C PRO A 37 18.42 4.55 -0.59
N ARG A 38 18.85 4.51 -1.84
CA ARG A 38 20.04 5.23 -2.33
C ARG A 38 19.68 6.50 -3.07
N SER A 39 18.74 6.41 -3.97
CA SER A 39 18.41 7.46 -4.94
C SER A 39 16.97 7.96 -4.77
N VAL A 40 16.05 7.09 -4.40
CA VAL A 40 14.68 7.51 -4.04
C VAL A 40 14.72 8.29 -2.73
N ARG A 41 14.17 9.50 -2.73
CA ARG A 41 14.20 10.44 -1.60
C ARG A 41 12.93 10.44 -0.78
N SER A 42 11.79 10.19 -1.43
CA SER A 42 10.49 10.16 -0.74
C SER A 42 9.52 9.18 -1.39
N VAL A 43 8.64 8.64 -0.55
CA VAL A 43 7.41 7.98 -0.93
C VAL A 43 6.31 8.61 -0.10
N ASP A 44 5.51 9.46 -0.74
CA ASP A 44 4.38 10.13 -0.11
C ASP A 44 3.09 9.48 -0.58
N VAL A 45 2.11 9.36 0.31
CA VAL A 45 0.85 8.67 0.00
C VAL A 45 -0.32 9.54 0.40
N GLU A 46 -1.24 9.73 -0.53
CA GLU A 46 -2.56 10.27 -0.25
C GLU A 46 -3.57 9.11 -0.22
N LEU A 47 -4.41 9.13 0.81
CA LEU A 47 -5.48 8.16 0.99
C LEU A 47 -6.80 8.90 1.18
N SER A 48 -7.80 8.56 0.39
CA SER A 48 -9.14 9.11 0.50
C SER A 48 -10.20 8.05 0.28
N MET A 49 -11.43 8.30 0.76
CA MET A 49 -12.60 7.50 0.41
C MET A 49 -13.30 8.13 -0.78
N THR A 50 -13.52 7.38 -1.83
CA THR A 50 -14.33 7.83 -2.98
C THR A 50 -15.82 7.65 -2.71
N ASP A 51 -16.18 6.61 -1.94
CA ASP A 51 -17.52 6.34 -1.42
C ASP A 51 -17.44 5.52 -0.11
N ALA A 52 -18.55 4.95 0.34
CA ALA A 52 -18.60 4.20 1.60
C ALA A 52 -17.78 2.88 1.58
N GLU A 53 -17.45 2.35 0.41
CA GLU A 53 -16.85 1.03 0.24
C GLU A 53 -15.57 1.05 -0.60
N ARG A 54 -15.08 2.24 -1.04
CA ARG A 54 -13.89 2.35 -1.88
C ARG A 54 -12.88 3.32 -1.33
N VAL A 55 -11.64 2.91 -1.35
CA VAL A 55 -10.49 3.73 -1.02
C VAL A 55 -9.67 4.02 -2.27
N LEU A 56 -9.29 5.28 -2.43
CA LEU A 56 -8.33 5.74 -3.41
C LEU A 56 -6.99 5.99 -2.70
N LEU A 57 -5.95 5.39 -3.23
CA LEU A 57 -4.56 5.52 -2.81
C LEU A 57 -3.76 6.15 -3.93
N THR A 58 -3.01 7.19 -3.63
CA THR A 58 -2.08 7.80 -4.59
C THR A 58 -0.69 7.83 -3.99
N PHE A 59 0.23 7.03 -4.53
CA PHE A 59 1.63 6.98 -4.13
C PHE A 59 2.47 7.86 -5.04
N TYR A 60 3.18 8.82 -4.47
CA TYR A 60 4.14 9.70 -5.14
C TYR A 60 5.56 9.25 -4.79
N ILE A 61 6.31 8.74 -5.75
CA ILE A 61 7.68 8.23 -5.56
C ILE A 61 8.66 9.16 -6.27
N ALA A 62 9.57 9.78 -5.54
CA ALA A 62 10.50 10.78 -6.08
C ALA A 62 11.97 10.53 -5.69
N PRO A 63 12.93 10.68 -6.64
CA PRO A 63 12.71 10.87 -8.08
C PRO A 63 12.25 9.58 -8.77
N GLY A 64 11.28 9.70 -9.66
CA GLY A 64 10.73 8.54 -10.37
C GLY A 64 11.70 7.88 -11.36
N GLU A 65 12.72 8.59 -11.80
CA GLU A 65 13.79 8.05 -12.66
C GLU A 65 14.69 7.04 -11.96
N ALA A 66 14.75 7.09 -10.62
CA ALA A 66 15.50 6.12 -9.84
C ALA A 66 14.75 4.79 -9.64
N LEU A 67 13.44 4.77 -9.90
CA LEU A 67 12.59 3.62 -9.67
C LEU A 67 12.73 2.58 -10.80
N ALA A 68 12.98 1.33 -10.45
CA ALA A 68 12.84 0.21 -11.37
C ALA A 68 11.34 -0.15 -11.46
N VAL A 69 10.73 0.24 -12.57
CA VAL A 69 9.31 0.01 -12.83
C VAL A 69 9.16 -1.33 -13.55
N PRO A 70 8.35 -2.27 -13.03
CA PRO A 70 7.99 -3.47 -13.77
C PRO A 70 7.32 -3.15 -15.10
N ASP A 71 7.58 -3.96 -16.13
CA ASP A 71 6.94 -3.80 -17.42
C ASP A 71 5.41 -3.84 -17.29
N PRO A 72 4.68 -2.99 -18.05
CA PRO A 72 3.23 -3.03 -18.06
C PRO A 72 2.70 -4.41 -18.47
N ALA A 73 1.69 -4.88 -17.76
CA ALA A 73 1.01 -6.15 -18.02
C ALA A 73 -0.50 -5.94 -18.03
N SER A 74 -1.24 -6.91 -18.54
CA SER A 74 -2.70 -6.88 -18.41
C SER A 74 -3.10 -6.94 -16.94
N PRO A 75 -4.08 -6.14 -16.50
CA PRO A 75 -4.61 -6.22 -15.15
C PRO A 75 -5.02 -7.66 -14.82
N ALA A 76 -4.42 -8.22 -13.79
CA ALA A 76 -4.69 -9.57 -13.34
C ALA A 76 -4.13 -9.79 -11.93
N ARG A 77 -4.75 -10.73 -11.20
CA ARG A 77 -4.18 -11.24 -9.97
C ARG A 77 -2.87 -11.97 -10.26
N THR A 78 -1.81 -11.60 -9.57
CA THR A 78 -0.47 -12.19 -9.72
C THR A 78 0.22 -12.28 -8.37
N ASP A 79 0.75 -13.46 -8.03
CA ASP A 79 1.47 -13.65 -6.78
C ASP A 79 2.93 -13.15 -6.88
N GLY A 80 3.51 -12.81 -5.72
CA GLY A 80 4.94 -12.46 -5.62
C GLY A 80 5.29 -11.04 -6.06
N LEU A 81 4.31 -10.14 -6.16
CA LEU A 81 4.53 -8.75 -6.59
C LEU A 81 5.49 -7.99 -5.67
N TRP A 82 5.52 -8.32 -4.37
CA TRP A 82 6.44 -7.75 -3.37
C TRP A 82 7.93 -8.04 -3.63
N GLN A 83 8.25 -8.88 -4.62
CA GLN A 83 9.63 -9.14 -5.01
C GLN A 83 10.23 -8.03 -5.88
N ARG A 84 9.41 -7.11 -6.39
CA ARG A 84 9.77 -5.95 -7.20
C ARG A 84 9.14 -4.69 -6.59
N THR A 85 9.22 -3.55 -7.28
CA THR A 85 8.48 -2.36 -6.88
C THR A 85 7.00 -2.68 -6.75
N CYS A 86 6.44 -2.46 -5.55
CA CYS A 86 5.08 -2.77 -5.20
C CYS A 86 4.58 -1.84 -4.08
N CYS A 87 3.41 -1.26 -4.23
CA CYS A 87 2.74 -0.50 -3.18
C CYS A 87 1.80 -1.42 -2.41
N GLU A 88 1.71 -1.25 -1.09
CA GLU A 88 0.99 -2.18 -0.22
C GLU A 88 -0.02 -1.44 0.67
N LEU A 89 -1.23 -2.00 0.74
CA LEU A 89 -2.28 -1.58 1.67
C LEU A 89 -2.59 -2.74 2.62
N PHE A 90 -2.53 -2.46 3.91
CA PHE A 90 -2.91 -3.40 4.97
C PHE A 90 -4.17 -2.91 5.66
N LEU A 91 -5.14 -3.78 5.84
CA LEU A 91 -6.41 -3.49 6.51
C LEU A 91 -6.58 -4.49 7.65
N LYS A 92 -6.59 -3.99 8.88
CA LYS A 92 -6.82 -4.81 10.06
C LYS A 92 -8.16 -4.44 10.70
N PRO A 93 -9.22 -5.25 10.50
CA PRO A 93 -10.49 -5.08 11.18
C PRO A 93 -10.34 -5.22 12.70
N GLY A 94 -11.17 -4.50 13.45
CA GLY A 94 -11.22 -4.64 14.91
C GLY A 94 -11.66 -6.05 15.35
N GLY A 95 -11.21 -6.49 16.52
CA GLY A 95 -11.70 -7.71 17.16
C GLY A 95 -10.87 -8.99 16.96
N GLY A 96 -9.70 -8.90 16.29
CA GLY A 96 -8.84 -10.07 16.08
C GLY A 96 -7.43 -9.73 15.66
N ASP A 97 -6.61 -10.76 15.39
CA ASP A 97 -5.24 -10.63 14.90
C ASP A 97 -5.15 -10.70 13.36
N GLY A 98 -6.22 -11.11 12.70
CA GLY A 98 -6.28 -11.23 11.25
C GLY A 98 -6.23 -9.89 10.55
N TYR A 99 -5.67 -9.88 9.35
CA TYR A 99 -5.60 -8.71 8.49
C TYR A 99 -5.68 -9.10 7.01
N VAL A 100 -5.88 -8.10 6.17
CA VAL A 100 -5.87 -8.22 4.72
C VAL A 100 -4.72 -7.38 4.17
N GLU A 101 -4.07 -7.87 3.14
CA GLU A 101 -2.98 -7.23 2.42
C GLU A 101 -3.33 -7.16 0.94
N PHE A 102 -3.26 -5.95 0.38
CA PHE A 102 -3.29 -5.70 -1.05
C PHE A 102 -1.89 -5.34 -1.53
N ASN A 103 -1.46 -5.99 -2.59
CA ASN A 103 -0.23 -5.70 -3.32
C ASN A 103 -0.60 -5.09 -4.67
N LEU A 104 -0.13 -3.87 -4.93
CA LEU A 104 -0.49 -3.03 -6.06
C LEU A 104 0.77 -2.73 -6.86
N SER A 105 0.94 -3.42 -7.99
CA SER A 105 2.15 -3.29 -8.80
C SER A 105 2.03 -2.17 -9.83
N PRO A 106 3.12 -1.42 -10.09
CA PRO A 106 3.21 -0.52 -11.23
C PRO A 106 2.98 -1.19 -12.60
N SER A 107 3.04 -2.51 -12.70
CA SER A 107 2.67 -3.23 -13.93
C SER A 107 1.18 -3.21 -14.25
N GLY A 108 0.32 -2.77 -13.31
CA GLY A 108 -1.13 -2.92 -13.37
C GLY A 108 -1.66 -4.22 -12.78
N GLN A 109 -0.77 -5.12 -12.35
CA GLN A 109 -1.14 -6.37 -11.68
C GLN A 109 -1.33 -6.16 -10.17
N TRP A 110 -2.12 -7.01 -9.54
CA TRP A 110 -2.47 -6.92 -8.14
C TRP A 110 -2.53 -8.29 -7.46
N ALA A 111 -2.45 -8.32 -6.14
CA ALA A 111 -2.78 -9.45 -5.31
C ALA A 111 -3.54 -9.00 -4.07
N ALA A 112 -4.37 -9.87 -3.52
CA ALA A 112 -5.03 -9.66 -2.25
C ALA A 112 -4.98 -10.94 -1.42
N TYR A 113 -4.54 -10.82 -0.16
CA TYR A 113 -4.38 -11.93 0.76
C TYR A 113 -5.10 -11.64 2.07
N ALA A 114 -5.65 -12.69 2.68
CA ALA A 114 -6.12 -12.64 4.04
C ALA A 114 -5.19 -13.47 4.93
N PHE A 115 -4.92 -12.97 6.13
CA PHE A 115 -4.09 -13.60 7.15
C PHE A 115 -4.90 -13.79 8.43
N ASP A 116 -4.66 -14.88 9.13
CA ASP A 116 -5.27 -15.16 10.45
C ASP A 116 -4.53 -14.43 11.58
N GLY A 117 -3.28 -14.05 11.36
CA GLY A 117 -2.42 -13.31 12.26
C GLY A 117 -1.13 -12.91 11.57
N TYR A 118 -0.18 -12.31 12.31
CA TYR A 118 1.07 -11.80 11.73
C TYR A 118 1.82 -12.90 10.96
N ARG A 119 1.85 -12.78 9.62
CA ARG A 119 2.47 -13.72 8.67
C ARG A 119 1.99 -15.18 8.81
N ALA A 120 0.79 -15.40 9.35
CA ALA A 120 0.22 -16.71 9.60
C ALA A 120 -1.11 -16.91 8.90
N GLY A 121 -1.38 -18.12 8.38
CA GLY A 121 -2.65 -18.47 7.75
C GLY A 121 -2.92 -17.73 6.45
N MET A 122 -1.88 -17.38 5.68
CA MET A 122 -2.04 -16.67 4.39
C MET A 122 -2.91 -17.48 3.43
N ARG A 123 -3.90 -16.82 2.86
CA ARG A 123 -4.76 -17.35 1.81
C ARG A 123 -5.16 -16.24 0.85
N ASN A 124 -5.53 -16.62 -0.35
CA ASN A 124 -6.07 -15.65 -1.31
C ASN A 124 -7.37 -15.06 -0.77
N LEU A 125 -7.51 -13.74 -0.88
CA LEU A 125 -8.78 -13.05 -0.66
C LEU A 125 -9.51 -12.97 -2.00
N GLU A 126 -10.72 -13.51 -2.06
CA GLU A 126 -11.59 -13.36 -3.21
C GLU A 126 -12.21 -11.97 -3.19
N LEU A 127 -12.11 -11.27 -4.31
CA LEU A 127 -12.65 -9.93 -4.51
C LEU A 127 -13.82 -9.98 -5.49
N LEU A 128 -14.87 -9.19 -5.23
CA LEU A 128 -15.98 -8.99 -6.15
C LEU A 128 -15.62 -7.97 -7.23
N ILE A 129 -14.81 -6.99 -6.89
CA ILE A 129 -14.31 -5.93 -7.78
C ILE A 129 -12.79 -5.93 -7.65
N GLU A 130 -12.11 -6.08 -8.77
CA GLU A 130 -10.66 -6.05 -8.83
C GLU A 130 -10.14 -4.62 -8.64
N PRO A 131 -8.97 -4.42 -8.00
CA PRO A 131 -8.33 -3.12 -7.92
C PRO A 131 -8.09 -2.52 -9.29
N HIS A 132 -8.36 -1.22 -9.44
CA HIS A 132 -7.98 -0.46 -10.61
C HIS A 132 -6.70 0.29 -10.33
N ILE A 133 -5.68 0.12 -11.17
CA ILE A 133 -4.35 0.71 -10.96
C ILE A 133 -3.99 1.52 -12.19
N GLU A 134 -3.67 2.79 -11.98
CA GLU A 134 -3.16 3.70 -13.01
C GLU A 134 -1.76 4.18 -12.64
N LEU A 135 -1.00 4.49 -13.67
CA LEU A 135 0.40 4.84 -13.55
C LEU A 135 0.70 6.05 -14.43
N GLU A 136 1.30 7.08 -13.85
CA GLU A 136 1.70 8.26 -14.61
C GLU A 136 3.01 8.88 -14.10
N ARG A 137 3.56 9.82 -14.88
CA ARG A 137 4.63 10.71 -14.43
C ARG A 137 4.09 12.10 -14.19
N GLN A 138 4.35 12.63 -13.00
CA GLN A 138 4.03 14.02 -12.64
C GLN A 138 5.32 14.74 -12.21
N GLY A 139 5.87 15.55 -13.13
CA GLY A 139 7.14 16.23 -12.89
C GLY A 139 8.28 15.23 -12.66
N GLU A 140 8.93 15.32 -11.49
CA GLU A 140 10.00 14.39 -11.09
C GLU A 140 9.45 13.11 -10.43
N SER A 141 8.15 13.04 -10.12
CA SER A 141 7.57 11.92 -9.41
C SER A 141 7.02 10.87 -10.38
N PHE A 142 7.11 9.63 -9.93
CA PHE A 142 6.36 8.51 -10.45
C PHE A 142 5.11 8.34 -9.57
N VAL A 143 3.94 8.31 -10.18
CA VAL A 143 2.66 8.29 -9.45
C VAL A 143 1.92 7.00 -9.77
N LEU A 144 1.59 6.25 -8.73
CA LEU A 144 0.70 5.10 -8.80
C LEU A 144 -0.60 5.46 -8.09
N GLU A 145 -1.70 5.44 -8.83
CA GLU A 145 -3.04 5.58 -8.28
C GLU A 145 -3.73 4.22 -8.28
N ALA A 146 -4.37 3.87 -7.17
CA ALA A 146 -5.09 2.61 -7.04
C ALA A 146 -6.43 2.82 -6.33
N GLU A 147 -7.51 2.40 -6.98
CA GLU A 147 -8.83 2.29 -6.36
C GLU A 147 -9.05 0.85 -5.90
N VAL A 148 -9.38 0.69 -4.61
CA VAL A 148 -9.57 -0.62 -3.97
C VAL A 148 -10.97 -0.68 -3.35
N ASP A 149 -11.74 -1.71 -3.73
CA ASP A 149 -13.05 -2.01 -3.15
C ASP A 149 -12.90 -2.73 -1.81
N LEU A 150 -13.63 -2.30 -0.81
CA LEU A 150 -13.57 -2.79 0.57
C LEU A 150 -14.74 -3.72 0.92
N ALA A 151 -15.62 -4.07 -0.01
CA ALA A 151 -16.79 -4.93 0.27
C ALA A 151 -16.43 -6.31 0.84
N ALA A 152 -15.20 -6.81 0.56
CA ALA A 152 -14.70 -8.04 1.15
C ALA A 152 -14.19 -7.88 2.61
N ILE A 153 -14.13 -6.65 3.13
CA ILE A 153 -13.62 -6.35 4.47
C ILE A 153 -14.82 -6.27 5.44
N PRO A 154 -14.76 -6.93 6.61
CA PRO A 154 -15.84 -6.83 7.59
C PRO A 154 -16.13 -5.38 7.98
N ALA A 155 -17.40 -5.02 8.05
CA ALA A 155 -17.84 -3.69 8.46
C ALA A 155 -17.38 -3.37 9.88
N GLY A 156 -16.96 -2.12 10.12
CA GLY A 156 -16.53 -1.64 11.43
C GLY A 156 -15.23 -0.84 11.38
N PRO A 157 -14.66 -0.52 12.54
CA PRO A 157 -13.37 0.17 12.61
C PRO A 157 -12.26 -0.70 12.02
N VAL A 158 -11.47 -0.11 11.11
CA VAL A 158 -10.33 -0.77 10.46
C VAL A 158 -9.08 0.06 10.70
N ALA A 159 -8.01 -0.57 11.18
CA ALA A 159 -6.69 0.04 11.18
C ALA A 159 -6.08 -0.12 9.79
N ILE A 160 -5.51 0.96 9.27
CA ILE A 160 -4.89 1.00 7.94
C ILE A 160 -3.37 1.08 8.11
N GLY A 161 -2.65 0.23 7.39
CA GLY A 161 -1.21 0.30 7.21
C GLY A 161 -0.87 0.51 5.74
N LEU A 162 0.17 1.30 5.48
CA LEU A 162 0.70 1.54 4.15
C LEU A 162 2.18 1.22 4.12
N SER A 163 2.64 0.60 3.06
CA SER A 163 4.04 0.29 2.81
C SER A 163 4.33 0.36 1.32
N ALA A 164 5.61 0.37 0.97
CA ALA A 164 6.04 0.18 -0.39
C ALA A 164 7.36 -0.60 -0.42
N VAL A 165 7.44 -1.57 -1.31
CA VAL A 165 8.71 -2.15 -1.74
C VAL A 165 9.21 -1.32 -2.89
N ILE A 166 10.38 -0.71 -2.75
CA ILE A 166 11.01 0.14 -3.75
C ILE A 166 12.25 -0.57 -4.27
N GLU A 167 12.24 -0.93 -5.53
CA GLU A 167 13.43 -1.40 -6.25
C GLU A 167 13.98 -0.25 -7.09
N GLU A 168 15.23 0.12 -6.87
CA GLU A 168 15.90 1.16 -7.65
C GLU A 168 16.55 0.57 -8.90
N THR A 169 16.85 1.42 -9.88
CA THR A 169 17.46 1.00 -11.16
C THR A 169 18.85 0.37 -11.01
N ASP A 170 19.52 0.58 -9.87
CA ASP A 170 20.80 -0.07 -9.53
C ASP A 170 20.63 -1.42 -8.82
N GLY A 171 19.39 -1.87 -8.60
CA GLY A 171 19.03 -3.10 -7.91
C GLY A 171 18.91 -2.97 -6.39
N THR A 172 19.11 -1.79 -5.82
CA THR A 172 18.87 -1.55 -4.38
C THR A 172 17.40 -1.73 -4.08
N LYS A 173 17.08 -2.40 -2.97
CA LYS A 173 15.70 -2.53 -2.47
C LYS A 173 15.57 -1.91 -1.09
N SER A 174 14.50 -1.14 -0.92
CA SER A 174 14.10 -0.53 0.35
C SER A 174 12.64 -0.82 0.65
N TYR A 175 12.29 -0.75 1.94
CA TYR A 175 10.97 -1.07 2.48
C TYR A 175 10.46 0.01 3.41
#